data_77b239dd98c755cdb0194ba3b33402b0
#
_entry.id   77b239dd98c755cdb0194ba3b33402b0
#
_cell.length_a   1.000
_cell.length_b   1.000
_cell.length_c   1.000
_cell.angle_alpha   90.00
_cell.angle_beta   90.00
_cell.angle_gamma   90.00
#
_symmetry.space_group_name_H-M   'P 1'
#
loop_
_entity.id
_entity.type
_entity.pdbx_description
1 polymer ?
#
loop_
_entity_poly.entity_id
_entity_poly.type
_entity_poly.pdbx_seq_one_letter_code
_entity_poly.pdbx_strand_id
1 'polypeptide(L)'
;MNARFKIALVSIIILQIVSLVVFVIYQENLKDTGTKIVLQTIPIDPRDLLRGEYVDLRYEISDVTVENMSCYRLCLGYDLGDSSNRSRSRKDFLSSAQGENIYILLTKEPYRLSTQAISSGSSWYVYDISESNSFDNRPEEIESLVIKGRIEEIEEIFTEIDYQIRITVDYGIEQYFLEEGKGLLIENADDVKVEVTIASNGKAFITDLIVDGTYLNQSVSD
;
A
#
# COMPACT_ATOMS: atom_id res chain seq x y z
N MET A 1 45.65 -19.33 -14.89
CA MET A 1 44.70 -18.93 -13.84
C MET A 1 44.95 -19.85 -12.65
N ASN A 2 45.43 -19.29 -11.52
CA ASN A 2 45.87 -20.08 -10.36
C ASN A 2 44.72 -20.85 -9.72
N ALA A 3 44.97 -22.07 -9.21
CA ALA A 3 43.94 -22.88 -8.55
C ALA A 3 43.21 -22.15 -7.43
N ARG A 4 43.91 -21.31 -6.66
CA ARG A 4 43.35 -20.46 -5.61
C ARG A 4 42.32 -19.47 -6.17
N PHE A 5 42.53 -18.89 -7.35
CA PHE A 5 41.58 -17.97 -8.00
C PHE A 5 40.30 -18.70 -8.45
N LYS A 6 40.44 -19.93 -9.01
CA LYS A 6 39.27 -20.77 -9.37
C LYS A 6 38.43 -21.11 -8.15
N ILE A 7 39.06 -21.50 -7.04
CA ILE A 7 38.37 -21.81 -5.79
C ILE A 7 37.63 -20.57 -5.25
N ALA A 8 38.29 -19.41 -5.20
CA ALA A 8 37.66 -18.16 -4.75
C ALA A 8 36.45 -17.81 -5.63
N LEU A 9 36.56 -17.93 -6.95
CA LEU A 9 35.44 -17.65 -7.86
C LEU A 9 34.24 -18.58 -7.61
N VAL A 10 34.50 -19.87 -7.48
CA VAL A 10 33.46 -20.88 -7.19
C VAL A 10 32.80 -20.61 -5.83
N SER A 11 33.58 -20.24 -4.81
CA SER A 11 33.05 -19.91 -3.48
C SER A 11 32.12 -18.68 -3.51
N ILE A 12 32.45 -17.64 -4.30
CA ILE A 12 31.61 -16.47 -4.47
C ILE A 12 30.29 -16.84 -5.16
N ILE A 13 30.34 -17.66 -6.20
CA ILE A 13 29.13 -18.11 -6.92
C ILE A 13 28.21 -18.90 -5.99
N ILE A 14 28.78 -19.84 -5.21
CA ILE A 14 28.01 -20.63 -4.24
C ILE A 14 27.37 -19.71 -3.19
N LEU A 15 28.13 -18.75 -2.65
CA LEU A 15 27.60 -17.77 -1.68
C LEU A 15 26.42 -16.97 -2.25
N GLN A 16 26.52 -16.55 -3.51
CA GLN A 16 25.48 -15.80 -4.20
C GLN A 16 24.22 -16.64 -4.40
N ILE A 17 24.35 -17.91 -4.81
CA ILE A 17 23.21 -18.83 -4.96
C ILE A 17 22.53 -19.06 -3.61
N VAL A 18 23.31 -19.34 -2.55
CA VAL A 18 22.76 -19.55 -1.20
C VAL A 18 22.02 -18.30 -0.71
N SER A 19 22.57 -17.10 -0.93
CA SER A 19 21.92 -15.85 -0.56
C SER A 19 20.57 -15.68 -1.27
N LEU A 20 20.49 -15.98 -2.57
CA LEU A 20 19.24 -15.92 -3.33
C LEU A 20 18.20 -16.92 -2.82
N VAL A 21 18.61 -18.16 -2.55
CA VAL A 21 17.71 -19.19 -2.00
C VAL A 21 17.16 -18.78 -0.64
N VAL A 22 18.01 -18.29 0.25
CA VAL A 22 17.60 -17.80 1.57
C VAL A 22 16.62 -16.63 1.44
N PHE A 23 16.87 -15.70 0.50
CA PHE A 23 15.98 -14.57 0.24
C PHE A 23 14.60 -15.02 -0.24
N VAL A 24 14.53 -16.00 -1.17
CA VAL A 24 13.25 -16.55 -1.67
C VAL A 24 12.48 -17.22 -0.53
N ILE A 25 13.13 -18.09 0.26
CA ILE A 25 12.49 -18.76 1.40
C ILE A 25 11.97 -17.73 2.42
N TYR A 26 12.72 -16.66 2.67
CA TYR A 26 12.30 -15.61 3.58
C TYR A 26 11.03 -14.89 3.07
N GLN A 27 10.97 -14.58 1.78
CA GLN A 27 9.80 -13.92 1.16
C GLN A 27 8.56 -14.83 1.18
N GLU A 28 8.69 -16.12 0.89
CA GLU A 28 7.60 -17.08 0.99
C GLU A 28 7.07 -17.21 2.41
N ASN A 29 7.95 -17.33 3.41
CA ASN A 29 7.54 -17.36 4.81
C ASN A 29 6.78 -16.09 5.25
N LEU A 30 7.17 -14.90 4.76
CA LEU A 30 6.47 -13.66 5.05
C LEU A 30 5.04 -13.68 4.48
N LYS A 31 4.86 -14.22 3.29
CA LYS A 31 3.56 -14.37 2.64
C LYS A 31 2.68 -15.37 3.38
N ASP A 32 3.22 -16.53 3.74
CA ASP A 32 2.46 -17.61 4.38
C ASP A 32 2.00 -17.29 5.81
N THR A 33 2.76 -16.48 6.53
CA THR A 33 2.47 -16.10 7.93
C THR A 33 1.68 -14.81 8.07
N GLY A 34 1.38 -14.12 6.96
CA GLY A 34 0.67 -12.84 6.96
C GLY A 34 -0.83 -12.99 7.22
N THR A 35 -1.45 -11.88 7.54
CA THR A 35 -2.91 -11.78 7.73
C THR A 35 -3.58 -11.49 6.39
N LYS A 36 -4.56 -12.31 6.02
CA LYS A 36 -5.34 -12.11 4.80
C LYS A 36 -6.46 -11.12 5.03
N ILE A 37 -6.57 -10.16 4.13
CA ILE A 37 -7.66 -9.18 4.10
C ILE A 37 -8.14 -8.98 2.67
N VAL A 38 -9.34 -8.42 2.53
CA VAL A 38 -9.91 -8.03 1.24
C VAL A 38 -9.97 -6.50 1.18
N LEU A 39 -9.34 -5.94 0.17
CA LEU A 39 -9.34 -4.50 -0.12
C LEU A 39 -10.29 -4.22 -1.29
N GLN A 40 -11.06 -3.15 -1.16
CA GLN A 40 -11.91 -2.64 -2.22
C GLN A 40 -11.06 -1.83 -3.21
N THR A 41 -11.25 -2.06 -4.51
CA THR A 41 -10.66 -1.24 -5.54
C THR A 41 -11.61 -0.11 -5.94
N ILE A 42 -11.01 0.99 -6.41
CA ILE A 42 -11.72 2.08 -7.07
C ILE A 42 -11.70 1.80 -8.57
N PRO A 43 -12.83 1.91 -9.28
CA PRO A 43 -12.85 1.78 -10.73
C PRO A 43 -11.90 2.79 -11.38
N ILE A 44 -10.92 2.29 -12.12
CA ILE A 44 -10.04 3.11 -12.96
C ILE A 44 -10.68 3.19 -14.35
N ASP A 45 -10.52 4.33 -15.07
CA ASP A 45 -11.04 4.49 -16.43
C ASP A 45 -10.57 3.31 -17.32
N PRO A 46 -11.49 2.54 -17.92
CA PRO A 46 -11.15 1.32 -18.68
C PRO A 46 -10.16 1.54 -19.83
N ARG A 47 -9.95 2.78 -20.26
CA ARG A 47 -9.01 3.10 -21.32
C ARG A 47 -7.53 2.91 -20.99
N ASP A 48 -7.20 2.85 -19.69
CA ASP A 48 -5.83 2.65 -19.20
C ASP A 48 -5.59 1.25 -18.58
N LEU A 49 -6.66 0.44 -18.41
CA LEU A 49 -6.62 -0.83 -17.68
C LEU A 49 -5.79 -1.92 -18.36
N LEU A 50 -5.60 -1.87 -19.68
CA LEU A 50 -4.93 -2.95 -20.40
C LEU A 50 -3.73 -2.47 -21.21
N ARG A 51 -2.58 -2.43 -20.56
CA ARG A 51 -1.27 -2.42 -21.23
C ARG A 51 -0.69 -3.84 -21.26
N GLY A 52 -1.30 -4.74 -22.05
CA GLY A 52 -0.84 -6.11 -22.18
C GLY A 52 -1.50 -7.06 -21.18
N GLU A 53 -0.72 -7.86 -20.44
CA GLU A 53 -1.18 -8.93 -19.56
C GLU A 53 -1.29 -8.51 -18.06
N TYR A 54 -1.42 -7.22 -17.76
CA TYR A 54 -1.57 -6.74 -16.38
C TYR A 54 -2.67 -5.69 -16.26
N VAL A 55 -3.25 -5.60 -15.07
CA VAL A 55 -4.22 -4.60 -14.68
C VAL A 55 -3.61 -3.68 -13.62
N ASP A 56 -3.81 -2.36 -13.80
CA ASP A 56 -3.48 -1.38 -12.79
C ASP A 56 -4.64 -1.28 -11.80
N LEU A 57 -4.33 -1.39 -10.51
CA LEU A 57 -5.30 -1.40 -9.41
C LEU A 57 -5.11 -0.15 -8.56
N ARG A 58 -6.22 0.48 -8.17
CA ARG A 58 -6.25 1.55 -7.18
C ARG A 58 -7.19 1.16 -6.06
N TYR A 59 -6.77 1.37 -4.84
CA TYR A 59 -7.52 0.97 -3.67
C TYR A 59 -8.21 2.18 -3.03
N GLU A 60 -9.33 1.95 -2.35
CA GLU A 60 -9.98 3.01 -1.58
C GLU A 60 -9.05 3.60 -0.50
N ILE A 61 -8.11 2.80 0.00
CA ILE A 61 -7.10 3.23 0.97
C ILE A 61 -5.88 3.91 0.33
N SER A 62 -5.80 4.03 -1.00
CA SER A 62 -4.65 4.67 -1.68
C SER A 62 -4.62 6.18 -1.48
N ASP A 63 -5.79 6.81 -1.33
CA ASP A 63 -5.89 8.24 -1.08
C ASP A 63 -6.26 8.51 0.38
N VAL A 64 -5.29 8.94 1.15
CA VAL A 64 -5.49 9.30 2.56
C VAL A 64 -5.64 10.81 2.69
N THR A 65 -6.84 11.26 3.08
CA THR A 65 -7.08 12.68 3.35
C THR A 65 -6.96 12.96 4.83
N VAL A 66 -6.10 13.89 5.18
CA VAL A 66 -5.86 14.31 6.56
C VAL A 66 -6.46 15.70 6.79
N GLU A 67 -7.49 15.75 7.63
CA GLU A 67 -8.08 16.99 8.12
C GLU A 67 -7.35 17.43 9.38
N ASN A 68 -7.01 18.69 9.47
CA ASN A 68 -6.36 19.32 10.63
C ASN A 68 -4.85 19.11 10.83
N MET A 69 -4.22 20.23 11.14
CA MET A 69 -2.80 20.38 11.47
C MET A 69 -2.26 19.49 12.60
N SER A 70 -3.12 18.85 13.39
CA SER A 70 -2.72 17.98 14.50
C SER A 70 -2.05 16.69 14.02
N CYS A 71 -2.49 16.15 12.90
CA CYS A 71 -1.86 14.99 12.30
C CYS A 71 -0.51 15.33 11.64
N TYR A 72 -0.38 16.54 11.11
CA TYR A 72 0.87 17.05 10.53
C TYR A 72 2.04 17.00 11.50
N ARG A 73 1.77 17.32 12.75
CA ARG A 73 2.80 17.40 13.81
C ARG A 73 3.23 16.03 14.30
N LEU A 74 2.29 15.07 14.35
CA LEU A 74 2.55 13.70 14.81
C LEU A 74 3.09 12.78 13.69
N CYS A 75 2.58 12.95 12.48
CA CYS A 75 2.87 12.01 11.39
C CYS A 75 4.16 12.34 10.63
N LEU A 76 4.54 13.63 10.58
CA LEU A 76 5.64 14.08 9.75
C LEU A 76 6.69 14.93 10.50
N GLY A 77 6.65 14.97 11.84
CA GLY A 77 7.68 15.62 12.67
C GLY A 77 7.80 17.15 12.52
N TYR A 78 6.83 17.81 11.89
CA TYR A 78 6.90 19.23 11.57
C TYR A 78 6.38 20.11 12.71
N ASP A 79 7.24 20.93 13.28
CA ASP A 79 6.89 21.93 14.28
C ASP A 79 6.53 23.29 13.63
N LEU A 80 5.27 23.68 13.74
CA LEU A 80 4.73 24.92 13.19
C LEU A 80 5.12 26.19 13.95
N GLY A 81 6.21 26.17 14.70
CA GLY A 81 6.61 27.18 15.68
C GLY A 81 6.81 28.62 15.19
N ASP A 82 6.92 28.92 13.90
CA ASP A 82 7.13 30.29 13.44
C ASP A 82 6.33 30.64 12.16
N SER A 83 5.50 31.69 12.26
CA SER A 83 4.55 32.08 11.22
C SER A 83 5.16 32.77 9.99
N SER A 84 6.39 33.23 10.07
CA SER A 84 7.01 34.05 9.02
C SER A 84 7.72 33.26 7.89
N ASN A 85 7.97 31.98 8.10
CA ASN A 85 8.66 31.10 7.14
C ASN A 85 7.81 29.91 6.64
N ARG A 86 6.52 29.91 6.97
CA ARG A 86 5.61 28.75 6.79
C ARG A 86 5.50 28.22 5.37
N SER A 87 5.37 29.08 4.36
CA SER A 87 5.06 28.61 2.99
C SER A 87 6.26 27.93 2.30
N ARG A 88 7.48 28.43 2.52
CA ARG A 88 8.68 27.89 1.88
C ARG A 88 9.11 26.58 2.54
N SER A 89 9.16 26.57 3.85
CA SER A 89 9.48 25.39 4.66
C SER A 89 8.50 24.23 4.44
N ARG A 90 7.24 24.54 4.21
CA ARG A 90 6.16 23.57 3.98
C ARG A 90 6.25 22.88 2.62
N LYS A 91 6.51 23.63 1.54
CA LYS A 91 6.73 23.05 0.21
C LYS A 91 7.97 22.15 0.17
N ASP A 92 9.04 22.60 0.79
CA ASP A 92 10.29 21.83 0.86
C ASP A 92 10.09 20.54 1.66
N PHE A 93 9.29 20.58 2.73
CA PHE A 93 8.92 19.42 3.54
C PHE A 93 8.04 18.42 2.74
N LEU A 94 6.95 18.88 2.13
CA LEU A 94 6.06 18.02 1.34
C LEU A 94 6.82 17.34 0.19
N SER A 95 7.71 18.08 -0.48
CA SER A 95 8.55 17.50 -1.53
C SER A 95 9.59 16.52 -1.00
N SER A 96 10.08 16.70 0.24
CA SER A 96 11.03 15.77 0.87
C SER A 96 10.37 14.48 1.35
N ALA A 97 9.10 14.52 1.71
CA ALA A 97 8.34 13.35 2.16
C ALA A 97 7.91 12.44 1.00
N GLN A 98 7.86 12.96 -0.23
CA GLN A 98 7.58 12.15 -1.42
C GLN A 98 8.66 11.07 -1.62
N GLY A 99 8.24 9.84 -1.82
CA GLY A 99 9.11 8.67 -1.95
C GLY A 99 9.50 8.01 -0.61
N GLU A 100 9.19 8.63 0.53
CA GLU A 100 9.44 8.05 1.85
C GLU A 100 8.43 6.94 2.20
N ASN A 101 8.86 6.04 3.07
CA ASN A 101 7.98 4.98 3.56
C ASN A 101 7.00 5.54 4.59
N ILE A 102 5.76 5.06 4.51
CA ILE A 102 4.69 5.38 5.44
C ILE A 102 4.02 4.09 5.91
N TYR A 103 3.55 4.08 7.15
CA TYR A 103 2.78 3.00 7.73
C TYR A 103 1.37 3.49 8.00
N ILE A 104 0.39 2.70 7.62
CA ILE A 104 -1.03 3.04 7.74
C ILE A 104 -1.69 2.00 8.61
N LEU A 105 -2.29 2.46 9.69
CA LEU A 105 -3.10 1.63 10.57
C LEU A 105 -4.50 1.52 9.99
N LEU A 106 -4.90 0.32 9.63
CA LEU A 106 -6.22 -0.04 9.14
C LEU A 106 -7.08 -0.62 10.25
N THR A 107 -8.38 -0.32 10.24
CA THR A 107 -9.38 -0.88 11.15
C THR A 107 -10.62 -1.31 10.39
N LYS A 108 -11.41 -2.23 10.97
CA LYS A 108 -12.71 -2.67 10.40
C LYS A 108 -13.86 -1.70 10.66
N GLU A 109 -13.70 -0.77 11.56
CA GLU A 109 -14.71 0.24 11.86
C GLU A 109 -14.26 1.62 11.37
N PRO A 110 -15.15 2.41 10.74
CA PRO A 110 -14.82 3.76 10.32
C PRO A 110 -14.61 4.65 11.55
N TYR A 111 -13.45 5.26 11.66
CA TYR A 111 -13.12 6.23 12.69
C TYR A 111 -13.03 7.65 12.12
N ARG A 112 -13.02 8.67 12.99
CA ARG A 112 -13.14 10.11 12.67
C ARG A 112 -12.12 10.70 11.68
N LEU A 113 -11.04 9.99 11.36
CA LEU A 113 -10.04 10.45 10.36
C LEU A 113 -10.41 10.06 8.93
N SER A 114 -11.33 9.12 8.72
CA SER A 114 -11.77 8.78 7.37
C SER A 114 -12.86 9.74 6.91
N THR A 115 -12.46 10.89 6.38
CA THR A 115 -13.33 11.73 5.51
C THR A 115 -13.50 11.13 4.12
N GLN A 116 -12.95 9.94 3.89
CA GLN A 116 -13.26 9.16 2.71
C GLN A 116 -14.75 8.88 2.71
N ALA A 117 -15.42 9.23 1.61
CA ALA A 117 -16.79 8.85 1.37
C ALA A 117 -16.87 7.33 1.61
N ILE A 118 -17.62 6.93 2.64
CA ILE A 118 -17.84 5.54 2.98
C ILE A 118 -18.54 4.92 1.77
N SER A 119 -17.78 4.32 0.86
CA SER A 119 -18.39 3.45 -0.12
C SER A 119 -18.90 2.22 0.63
N SER A 120 -20.11 1.81 0.35
CA SER A 120 -20.81 0.75 1.09
C SER A 120 -20.17 -0.63 0.95
N GLY A 121 -18.94 -0.73 0.43
CA GLY A 121 -18.22 -1.96 0.13
C GLY A 121 -16.90 -2.14 0.86
N SER A 122 -16.33 -1.10 1.49
CA SER A 122 -15.02 -1.21 2.14
C SER A 122 -15.11 -2.01 3.43
N SER A 123 -14.23 -2.99 3.60
CA SER A 123 -14.11 -3.77 4.84
C SER A 123 -13.02 -3.21 5.76
N TRP A 124 -12.19 -2.26 5.27
CA TRP A 124 -11.07 -1.67 5.99
C TRP A 124 -10.99 -0.18 5.76
N TYR A 125 -10.70 0.56 6.82
CA TYR A 125 -10.64 2.03 6.85
C TYR A 125 -9.30 2.49 7.38
N VAL A 126 -8.79 3.60 6.87
CA VAL A 126 -7.60 4.25 7.41
C VAL A 126 -7.93 4.86 8.77
N TYR A 127 -7.23 4.40 9.82
CA TYR A 127 -7.40 4.89 11.18
C TYR A 127 -6.35 5.93 11.56
N ASP A 128 -5.07 5.65 11.22
CA ASP A 128 -3.94 6.51 11.56
C ASP A 128 -2.78 6.28 10.59
N ILE A 129 -1.85 7.23 10.51
CA ILE A 129 -0.66 7.17 9.68
C ILE A 129 0.59 7.48 10.49
N SER A 130 1.72 6.82 10.20
CA SER A 130 2.98 6.98 10.91
C SER A 130 4.19 6.74 10.00
N GLU A 131 5.32 7.36 10.31
CA GLU A 131 6.61 7.06 9.66
C GLU A 131 7.23 5.74 10.14
N SER A 132 6.72 5.19 11.24
CA SER A 132 7.20 3.95 11.83
C SER A 132 6.08 2.94 12.01
N ASN A 133 6.41 1.65 12.12
CA ASN A 133 5.46 0.57 12.40
C ASN A 133 4.97 0.58 13.88
N SER A 134 5.03 1.73 14.55
CA SER A 134 4.61 1.90 15.95
C SER A 134 3.47 2.91 16.01
N PHE A 135 2.37 2.53 16.64
CA PHE A 135 1.19 3.36 16.83
C PHE A 135 0.82 3.41 18.31
N ASP A 136 0.93 4.59 18.91
CA ASP A 136 0.65 4.81 20.33
C ASP A 136 -0.86 4.71 20.64
N ASN A 137 -1.72 4.99 19.65
CA ASN A 137 -3.17 5.04 19.77
C ASN A 137 -3.85 3.84 19.08
N ARG A 138 -3.22 2.67 19.09
CA ARG A 138 -3.83 1.48 18.49
C ARG A 138 -5.08 1.08 19.26
N PRO A 139 -6.25 0.95 18.60
CA PRO A 139 -7.47 0.54 19.29
C PRO A 139 -7.34 -0.91 19.79
N GLU A 140 -7.62 -1.14 21.08
CA GLU A 140 -7.51 -2.47 21.69
C GLU A 140 -8.72 -3.37 21.40
N GLU A 141 -9.90 -2.75 21.18
CA GLU A 141 -11.17 -3.46 21.00
C GLU A 141 -11.54 -3.74 19.54
N ILE A 142 -10.84 -3.11 18.57
CA ILE A 142 -11.15 -3.20 17.15
C ILE A 142 -10.02 -3.95 16.44
N GLU A 143 -10.40 -4.86 15.54
CA GLU A 143 -9.41 -5.53 14.69
C GLU A 143 -8.65 -4.50 13.86
N SER A 144 -7.34 -4.45 14.04
CA SER A 144 -6.47 -3.47 13.42
C SER A 144 -5.23 -4.12 12.83
N LEU A 145 -4.77 -3.57 11.71
CA LEU A 145 -3.65 -4.08 10.95
C LEU A 145 -2.81 -2.94 10.39
N VAL A 146 -1.50 -3.12 10.30
CA VAL A 146 -0.61 -2.11 9.74
C VAL A 146 -0.16 -2.53 8.36
N ILE A 147 -0.41 -1.66 7.36
CA ILE A 147 0.11 -1.81 6.01
C ILE A 147 1.19 -0.77 5.76
N LYS A 148 2.26 -1.18 5.08
CA LYS A 148 3.35 -0.31 4.68
C LYS A 148 3.16 0.11 3.24
N GLY A 149 3.32 1.41 2.99
CA GLY A 149 3.35 1.98 1.66
C GLY A 149 4.49 2.96 1.47
N ARG A 150 4.52 3.60 0.34
CA ARG A 150 5.42 4.70 0.00
C ARG A 150 4.58 5.88 -0.46
N ILE A 151 4.92 7.06 -0.03
CA ILE A 151 4.25 8.29 -0.46
C ILE A 151 4.56 8.54 -1.93
N GLU A 152 3.54 8.45 -2.77
CA GLU A 152 3.66 8.74 -4.20
C GLU A 152 3.49 10.22 -4.47
N GLU A 153 2.43 10.82 -3.92
CA GLU A 153 2.09 12.22 -4.10
C GLU A 153 1.49 12.83 -2.84
N ILE A 154 1.72 14.12 -2.66
CA ILE A 154 1.09 14.90 -1.60
C ILE A 154 0.50 16.16 -2.21
N GLU A 155 -0.80 16.31 -2.08
CA GLU A 155 -1.56 17.47 -2.57
C GLU A 155 -2.13 18.29 -1.42
N GLU A 156 -2.00 19.60 -1.51
CA GLU A 156 -2.68 20.54 -0.63
C GLU A 156 -4.04 20.92 -1.23
N ILE A 157 -5.11 20.66 -0.50
CA ILE A 157 -6.48 20.99 -0.89
C ILE A 157 -6.95 22.17 -0.04
N PHE A 158 -7.17 23.31 -0.68
CA PHE A 158 -7.73 24.49 -0.04
C PHE A 158 -9.21 24.57 -0.39
N THR A 159 -10.06 24.49 0.61
CA THR A 159 -11.49 24.79 0.48
C THR A 159 -11.78 26.15 1.10
N GLU A 160 -12.96 26.75 0.84
CA GLU A 160 -13.35 28.04 1.43
C GLU A 160 -13.42 28.01 2.97
N ILE A 161 -13.50 26.82 3.57
CA ILE A 161 -13.77 26.62 4.99
C ILE A 161 -12.61 25.88 5.69
N ASP A 162 -11.86 25.04 4.95
CA ASP A 162 -10.88 24.13 5.57
C ASP A 162 -9.67 23.88 4.66
N TYR A 163 -8.60 23.41 5.31
CA TYR A 163 -7.35 23.00 4.68
C TYR A 163 -7.13 21.52 4.92
N GLN A 164 -7.02 20.78 3.84
CA GLN A 164 -6.81 19.35 3.84
C GLN A 164 -5.53 18.98 3.08
N ILE A 165 -4.94 17.84 3.44
CA ILE A 165 -3.85 17.24 2.69
C ILE A 165 -4.31 15.88 2.22
N ARG A 166 -4.15 15.64 0.94
CA ARG A 166 -4.29 14.33 0.34
C ARG A 166 -2.92 13.72 0.16
N ILE A 167 -2.73 12.52 0.67
CA ILE A 167 -1.53 11.71 0.49
C ILE A 167 -1.93 10.52 -0.36
N THR A 168 -1.35 10.40 -1.54
CA THR A 168 -1.48 9.21 -2.39
C THR A 168 -0.38 8.24 -2.03
N VAL A 169 -0.75 7.01 -1.74
CA VAL A 169 0.14 5.96 -1.23
C VAL A 169 0.21 4.79 -2.19
N ASP A 170 1.43 4.42 -2.56
CA ASP A 170 1.79 3.21 -3.30
C ASP A 170 2.14 2.10 -2.30
N TYR A 171 1.36 1.02 -2.28
CA TYR A 171 1.57 -0.14 -1.41
C TYR A 171 2.42 -1.24 -2.04
N GLY A 172 2.79 -1.09 -3.34
CA GLY A 172 3.52 -2.09 -4.13
C GLY A 172 2.65 -3.26 -4.56
N ILE A 173 1.33 -3.08 -4.58
CA ILE A 173 0.30 -4.04 -5.01
C ILE A 173 -0.65 -3.43 -6.04
N GLU A 174 -0.23 -2.36 -6.72
CA GLU A 174 -1.03 -1.62 -7.70
C GLU A 174 -1.07 -2.31 -9.06
N GLN A 175 -0.25 -3.35 -9.27
CA GLN A 175 -0.19 -4.07 -10.53
C GLN A 175 -0.40 -5.57 -10.30
N TYR A 176 -1.30 -6.14 -11.10
CA TYR A 176 -1.56 -7.58 -11.09
C TYR A 176 -1.47 -8.16 -12.50
N PHE A 177 -0.66 -9.21 -12.66
CA PHE A 177 -0.52 -9.92 -13.93
C PHE A 177 -1.65 -10.91 -14.11
N LEU A 178 -2.31 -10.80 -15.26
CA LEU A 178 -3.43 -11.66 -15.66
C LEU A 178 -2.97 -12.71 -16.66
N GLU A 179 -3.62 -13.86 -16.61
CA GLU A 179 -3.55 -14.82 -17.72
C GLU A 179 -4.21 -14.23 -18.97
N GLU A 180 -3.68 -14.59 -20.15
CA GLU A 180 -4.19 -14.13 -21.43
C GLU A 180 -5.70 -14.36 -21.58
N GLY A 181 -6.44 -13.32 -21.93
CA GLY A 181 -7.88 -13.35 -22.11
C GLY A 181 -8.73 -13.08 -20.86
N LYS A 182 -8.15 -13.03 -19.64
CA LYS A 182 -8.90 -12.69 -18.41
C LYS A 182 -9.15 -11.19 -18.22
N GLY A 183 -8.46 -10.32 -18.97
CA GLY A 183 -8.62 -8.86 -18.88
C GLY A 183 -10.05 -8.39 -19.10
N LEU A 184 -10.75 -8.97 -20.08
CA LEU A 184 -12.14 -8.64 -20.39
C LEU A 184 -13.12 -8.94 -19.25
N LEU A 185 -12.80 -9.89 -18.35
CA LEU A 185 -13.63 -10.18 -17.18
C LEU A 185 -13.57 -9.03 -16.18
N ILE A 186 -12.40 -8.42 -16.01
CA ILE A 186 -12.21 -7.30 -15.10
C ILE A 186 -12.78 -6.00 -15.67
N GLU A 187 -12.60 -5.76 -17.00
CA GLU A 187 -13.16 -4.57 -17.66
C GLU A 187 -14.68 -4.50 -17.59
N ASN A 188 -15.37 -5.64 -17.62
CA ASN A 188 -16.83 -5.70 -17.59
C ASN A 188 -17.40 -5.97 -16.19
N ALA A 189 -16.57 -6.01 -15.16
CA ALA A 189 -17.00 -6.26 -13.80
C ALA A 189 -17.61 -5.02 -13.15
N ASP A 190 -18.68 -5.23 -12.38
CA ASP A 190 -19.31 -4.19 -11.58
C ASP A 190 -18.56 -3.96 -10.25
N ASP A 191 -17.91 -5.01 -9.70
CA ASP A 191 -17.21 -4.97 -8.43
C ASP A 191 -15.92 -5.80 -8.50
N VAL A 192 -14.78 -5.13 -8.26
CA VAL A 192 -13.48 -5.78 -8.19
C VAL A 192 -12.88 -5.54 -6.81
N LYS A 193 -12.51 -6.63 -6.15
CA LYS A 193 -11.79 -6.63 -4.86
C LYS A 193 -10.52 -7.42 -4.97
N VAL A 194 -9.59 -7.15 -4.08
CA VAL A 194 -8.29 -7.83 -4.05
C VAL A 194 -8.08 -8.48 -2.69
N GLU A 195 -7.87 -9.79 -2.69
CA GLU A 195 -7.37 -10.48 -1.51
C GLU A 195 -5.86 -10.23 -1.40
N VAL A 196 -5.45 -9.65 -0.29
CA VAL A 196 -4.05 -9.38 0.01
C VAL A 196 -3.63 -10.04 1.31
N THR A 197 -2.41 -10.53 1.35
CA THR A 197 -1.76 -10.99 2.59
C THR A 197 -0.82 -9.89 3.07
N ILE A 198 -1.01 -9.42 4.30
CA ILE A 198 -0.14 -8.42 4.93
C ILE A 198 0.76 -9.12 5.94
N ALA A 199 2.06 -9.06 5.69
CA ALA A 199 3.08 -9.63 6.56
C ALA A 199 3.26 -8.80 7.85
N SER A 200 3.91 -9.37 8.87
CA SER A 200 4.17 -8.73 10.17
C SER A 200 4.97 -7.42 10.07
N ASN A 201 5.74 -7.22 8.99
CA ASN A 201 6.49 -6.00 8.71
C ASN A 201 5.67 -4.94 7.94
N GLY A 202 4.38 -5.20 7.70
CA GLY A 202 3.47 -4.33 6.96
C GLY A 202 3.49 -4.52 5.44
N LYS A 203 4.39 -5.33 4.88
CA LYS A 203 4.45 -5.55 3.43
C LYS A 203 3.22 -6.32 2.96
N ALA A 204 2.56 -5.80 1.91
CA ALA A 204 1.42 -6.43 1.27
C ALA A 204 1.83 -7.30 0.08
N PHE A 205 1.04 -8.35 -0.17
CA PHE A 205 1.18 -9.24 -1.33
C PHE A 205 -0.21 -9.57 -1.85
N ILE A 206 -0.43 -9.40 -3.15
CA ILE A 206 -1.68 -9.85 -3.77
C ILE A 206 -1.72 -11.39 -3.73
N THR A 207 -2.83 -11.92 -3.25
CA THR A 207 -3.09 -13.36 -3.21
C THR A 207 -4.04 -13.76 -4.33
N ASP A 208 -5.12 -13.02 -4.53
CA ASP A 208 -6.10 -13.26 -5.59
C ASP A 208 -6.92 -12.00 -5.90
N LEU A 209 -7.60 -12.02 -7.04
CA LEU A 209 -8.65 -11.05 -7.37
C LEU A 209 -10.02 -11.68 -7.19
N ILE A 210 -10.97 -10.87 -6.72
CA ILE A 210 -12.38 -11.24 -6.57
C ILE A 210 -13.16 -10.33 -7.51
N VAL A 211 -13.72 -10.93 -8.55
CA VAL A 211 -14.48 -10.25 -9.60
C VAL A 211 -15.94 -10.65 -9.46
N ASP A 212 -16.82 -9.68 -9.20
CA ASP A 212 -18.25 -9.90 -8.95
C ASP A 212 -18.52 -11.01 -7.93
N GLY A 213 -17.71 -11.06 -6.87
CA GLY A 213 -17.80 -12.02 -5.78
C GLY A 213 -17.17 -13.39 -6.06
N THR A 214 -16.51 -13.59 -7.21
CA THR A 214 -15.87 -14.85 -7.58
C THR A 214 -14.35 -14.71 -7.63
N TYR A 215 -13.62 -15.64 -6.99
CA TYR A 215 -12.15 -15.66 -7.04
C TYR A 215 -11.64 -16.03 -8.44
N LEU A 216 -10.74 -15.22 -8.97
CA LEU A 216 -10.26 -15.35 -10.35
C LEU A 216 -9.40 -16.61 -10.57
N ASN A 217 -8.57 -17.00 -9.58
CA ASN A 217 -7.67 -18.14 -9.67
C ASN A 217 -8.27 -19.43 -9.11
N GLN A 218 -9.34 -19.37 -8.30
CA GLN A 218 -10.01 -20.57 -7.76
C GLN A 218 -11.06 -21.15 -8.70
N SER A 219 -11.42 -20.46 -9.78
CA SER A 219 -12.41 -20.92 -10.75
C SER A 219 -11.89 -22.00 -11.74
N VAL A 220 -10.65 -22.49 -11.57
CA VAL A 220 -9.99 -23.46 -12.51
C VAL A 220 -9.90 -24.87 -11.94
N SER A 221 -10.65 -25.21 -10.89
CA SER A 221 -10.67 -26.58 -10.35
C SER A 221 -12.06 -27.21 -10.42
N ASP A 222 -12.56 -27.36 -11.66
CA ASP A 222 -13.62 -28.31 -12.00
C ASP A 222 -13.27 -29.06 -13.30
#